data_b4ef92775069f37bc41e61c556848283
#
_entry.id   b4ef92775069f37bc41e61c556848283
#
_cell.length_a   1.000
_cell.length_b   1.000
_cell.length_c   1.000
_cell.angle_alpha   90.00
_cell.angle_beta   90.00
_cell.angle_gamma   90.00
#
_symmetry.space_group_name_H-M   'P 1'
#
loop_
_entity.id
_entity.type
_entity.pdbx_description
1 polymer ?
#
loop_
_entity_poly.entity_id
_entity_poly.type
_entity_poly.pdbx_seq_one_letter_code
_entity_poly.pdbx_strand_id
1 'polypeptide(L)'
;MLTCEPNQVFVRFTKKTMDSYYYEESFEVYSGSQLLMTSPSFAKGELRDVEFCLPESTNRQYSIHLLDSGRDSWQSGSWVKIAGIYGNIVFRNFMTQPNEEIYPFSLYYAVMKEQQWKLTSYSSTIPSEWTSFGFDDSAWQDATLGSFTTQISGTQYFRKTFTSLANMAAYELQMNYRYGIVAYVNGVEVFRDHMPAGVPTPTTLSEGSFPSSSYYGIIRPSTETLPSSANILAVELHFPVIGTSFIDFDAFMAVLAPSIPDDPCFIYGDEVDVSSNVGSNVNSIFDFAKINYYTVPVGRFPGQVTYAFTGSRPYVNGIRIWPYTGYASSPGAFVWEGHNDVTSSEWNEIISASSITYTSSTYKTFFSYLSSDLYKAYRFQILSGAATQYARAYEVQPLVCSLAVPTGIEFESASYSFYVEYEDIVIRPKVVEFTNCSVTPSLPAGLSLNPVTCIISGQGEAASSGTYEVTAVIHDTAYHGSFSLHVVECEGTLVSVVRSYRSDAYKESFAIQDAVNVGFADTRRLGALEELVEVSDIATP
;
A
#
# COMPACT_ATOMS: atom_id res chain seq x y z
N MET A 1 -3.89 -13.48 -28.31
CA MET A 1 -2.80 -13.36 -27.33
C MET A 1 -1.50 -13.65 -28.05
N LEU A 2 -0.52 -12.77 -27.93
CA LEU A 2 0.80 -12.93 -28.53
C LEU A 2 1.50 -14.17 -27.93
N THR A 3 2.12 -15.00 -28.78
CA THR A 3 2.90 -16.16 -28.31
C THR A 3 4.37 -15.76 -28.22
N CYS A 4 4.96 -15.92 -27.04
CA CYS A 4 6.37 -15.57 -26.80
C CYS A 4 7.29 -16.78 -26.93
N GLU A 5 8.55 -16.54 -27.28
CA GLU A 5 9.59 -17.55 -27.31
C GLU A 5 9.91 -18.06 -25.88
N PRO A 6 10.51 -19.25 -25.70
CA PRO A 6 10.73 -19.85 -24.37
C PRO A 6 11.54 -19.01 -23.39
N ASN A 7 12.35 -18.07 -23.86
CA ASN A 7 13.16 -17.15 -23.06
C ASN A 7 12.54 -15.74 -22.95
N GLN A 8 11.26 -15.64 -23.20
CA GLN A 8 10.50 -14.40 -23.16
C GLN A 8 9.27 -14.53 -22.28
N VAL A 9 8.84 -13.41 -21.72
CA VAL A 9 7.69 -13.29 -20.82
C VAL A 9 6.65 -12.40 -21.48
N PHE A 10 5.42 -12.91 -21.59
CA PHE A 10 4.28 -12.12 -22.08
C PHE A 10 3.92 -11.00 -21.10
N VAL A 11 3.63 -9.83 -21.65
CA VAL A 11 3.12 -8.68 -20.91
C VAL A 11 2.13 -7.90 -21.78
N ARG A 12 1.09 -7.37 -21.15
CA ARG A 12 0.15 -6.43 -21.78
C ARG A 12 0.19 -5.11 -21.05
N PHE A 13 0.48 -4.04 -21.78
CA PHE A 13 0.37 -2.66 -21.32
C PHE A 13 -0.95 -2.07 -21.82
N THR A 14 -1.75 -1.50 -20.95
CA THR A 14 -2.91 -0.69 -21.32
C THR A 14 -2.57 0.76 -21.01
N LYS A 15 -2.49 1.61 -22.03
CA LYS A 15 -2.26 3.05 -21.87
C LYS A 15 -3.53 3.82 -22.18
N LYS A 16 -3.90 4.72 -21.27
CA LYS A 16 -4.92 5.75 -21.49
C LYS A 16 -4.23 7.09 -21.64
N THR A 17 -4.60 7.84 -22.68
CA THR A 17 -4.19 9.22 -22.90
C THR A 17 -5.38 10.15 -22.82
N MET A 18 -5.12 11.44 -22.60
CA MET A 18 -6.13 12.49 -22.62
C MET A 18 -6.09 13.28 -23.93
N ASP A 19 -6.95 14.28 -24.07
CA ASP A 19 -7.12 15.04 -25.29
C ASP A 19 -6.00 16.05 -25.60
N SER A 20 -5.26 16.46 -24.56
CA SER A 20 -4.18 17.44 -24.66
C SER A 20 -2.85 16.79 -24.32
N TYR A 21 -1.76 17.24 -24.95
CA TYR A 21 -0.38 16.85 -24.66
C TYR A 21 -0.07 15.35 -24.69
N TYR A 22 -0.96 14.50 -25.24
CA TYR A 22 -0.80 13.04 -25.34
C TYR A 22 0.48 12.62 -26.08
N TYR A 23 1.01 13.47 -26.97
CA TYR A 23 2.23 13.25 -27.75
C TYR A 23 3.52 13.41 -26.94
N GLU A 24 3.43 13.97 -25.74
CA GLU A 24 4.54 14.14 -24.80
C GLU A 24 4.69 12.92 -23.88
N GLU A 25 3.63 12.10 -23.75
CA GLU A 25 3.54 10.97 -22.84
C GLU A 25 4.07 9.69 -23.47
N SER A 26 5.04 9.07 -22.83
CA SER A 26 5.59 7.78 -23.23
C SER A 26 6.03 6.96 -22.02
N PHE A 27 6.38 5.70 -22.25
CA PHE A 27 7.02 4.86 -21.23
C PHE A 27 8.07 3.95 -21.85
N GLU A 28 9.02 3.55 -21.03
CA GLU A 28 10.06 2.59 -21.36
C GLU A 28 10.12 1.48 -20.33
N VAL A 29 10.57 0.29 -20.73
CA VAL A 29 10.71 -0.86 -19.85
C VAL A 29 12.16 -1.30 -19.82
N TYR A 30 12.67 -1.54 -18.63
CA TYR A 30 14.05 -1.92 -18.40
C TYR A 30 14.16 -3.21 -17.57
N SER A 31 15.31 -3.89 -17.74
CA SER A 31 15.83 -4.90 -16.82
C SER A 31 17.19 -4.42 -16.30
N GLY A 32 17.27 -3.99 -15.06
CA GLY A 32 18.41 -3.23 -14.56
C GLY A 32 18.63 -1.96 -15.38
N SER A 33 19.80 -1.81 -16.00
CA SER A 33 20.12 -0.68 -16.90
C SER A 33 19.82 -0.94 -18.37
N GLN A 34 19.37 -2.15 -18.74
CA GLN A 34 19.11 -2.52 -20.12
C GLN A 34 17.71 -2.11 -20.55
N LEU A 35 17.59 -1.23 -21.54
CA LEU A 35 16.33 -0.92 -22.21
C LEU A 35 15.83 -2.14 -23.00
N LEU A 36 14.61 -2.58 -22.73
CA LEU A 36 13.97 -3.73 -23.38
C LEU A 36 12.92 -3.29 -24.39
N MET A 37 12.20 -2.20 -24.09
CA MET A 37 11.07 -1.76 -24.89
C MET A 37 10.86 -0.26 -24.69
N THR A 38 10.51 0.44 -25.77
CA THR A 38 9.94 1.80 -25.76
C THR A 38 8.49 1.73 -26.23
N SER A 39 7.60 2.46 -25.58
CA SER A 39 6.18 2.51 -25.96
C SER A 39 5.99 3.04 -27.38
N PRO A 40 4.97 2.57 -28.12
CA PRO A 40 4.58 3.22 -29.36
C PRO A 40 4.03 4.63 -29.09
N SER A 41 3.91 5.44 -30.12
CA SER A 41 3.17 6.70 -30.05
C SER A 41 1.68 6.42 -29.84
N PHE A 42 1.03 7.22 -29.03
CA PHE A 42 -0.40 7.13 -28.74
C PHE A 42 -1.17 8.27 -29.42
N ALA A 43 -2.45 8.03 -29.70
CA ALA A 43 -3.34 9.04 -30.25
C ALA A 43 -4.07 9.81 -29.14
N LYS A 44 -4.70 10.90 -29.53
CA LYS A 44 -5.53 11.75 -28.68
C LYS A 44 -6.69 10.96 -28.04
N GLY A 45 -6.82 10.99 -26.71
CA GLY A 45 -7.90 10.33 -25.98
C GLY A 45 -7.95 8.80 -26.15
N GLU A 46 -6.81 8.20 -26.46
CA GLU A 46 -6.71 6.75 -26.76
C GLU A 46 -6.73 5.92 -25.48
N LEU A 47 -7.44 4.79 -25.54
CA LEU A 47 -7.27 3.67 -24.62
C LEU A 47 -6.80 2.48 -25.46
N ARG A 48 -5.54 2.08 -25.29
CA ARG A 48 -4.90 1.08 -26.16
C ARG A 48 -4.14 0.04 -25.38
N ASP A 49 -4.37 -1.22 -25.78
CA ASP A 49 -3.56 -2.35 -25.36
C ASP A 49 -2.37 -2.55 -26.30
N VAL A 50 -1.20 -2.76 -25.71
CA VAL A 50 0.03 -3.13 -26.39
C VAL A 50 0.53 -4.43 -25.78
N GLU A 51 0.51 -5.51 -26.56
CA GLU A 51 1.07 -6.80 -26.15
C GLU A 51 2.54 -6.89 -26.58
N PHE A 52 3.38 -7.38 -25.68
CA PHE A 52 4.81 -7.51 -25.92
C PHE A 52 5.38 -8.77 -25.28
N CYS A 53 6.49 -9.27 -25.82
CA CYS A 53 7.30 -10.34 -25.24
C CYS A 53 8.61 -9.76 -24.73
N LEU A 54 8.72 -9.57 -23.43
CA LEU A 54 9.97 -9.10 -22.81
C LEU A 54 10.99 -10.23 -22.72
N PRO A 55 12.27 -9.99 -22.96
CA PRO A 55 13.32 -10.93 -22.60
C PRO A 55 13.21 -11.31 -21.11
N GLU A 56 13.43 -12.58 -20.80
CA GLU A 56 13.38 -13.06 -19.42
C GLU A 56 14.54 -12.44 -18.62
N SER A 57 14.22 -11.67 -17.60
CA SER A 57 15.18 -11.10 -16.64
C SER A 57 15.38 -12.03 -15.44
N THR A 58 16.41 -11.79 -14.65
CA THR A 58 16.60 -12.47 -13.37
C THR A 58 15.35 -12.25 -12.49
N ASN A 59 14.74 -13.35 -12.05
CA ASN A 59 13.52 -13.33 -11.24
C ASN A 59 12.33 -12.60 -11.89
N ARG A 60 12.35 -12.34 -13.21
CA ARG A 60 11.29 -11.62 -13.95
C ARG A 60 10.91 -10.28 -13.32
N GLN A 61 11.90 -9.59 -12.81
CA GLN A 61 11.78 -8.23 -12.26
C GLN A 61 12.20 -7.21 -13.30
N TYR A 62 11.40 -6.16 -13.42
CA TYR A 62 11.53 -5.09 -14.40
C TYR A 62 11.24 -3.75 -13.76
N SER A 63 11.61 -2.66 -14.44
CA SER A 63 11.12 -1.33 -14.14
C SER A 63 10.41 -0.71 -15.33
N ILE A 64 9.36 0.05 -15.06
CA ILE A 64 8.73 0.93 -16.02
C ILE A 64 9.13 2.37 -15.70
N HIS A 65 9.61 3.09 -16.70
CA HIS A 65 9.95 4.49 -16.64
C HIS A 65 8.85 5.27 -17.36
N LEU A 66 8.07 6.04 -16.63
CA LEU A 66 7.07 6.94 -17.17
C LEU A 66 7.78 8.24 -17.57
N LEU A 67 7.62 8.65 -18.83
CA LEU A 67 8.37 9.76 -19.41
C LEU A 67 7.43 10.85 -19.91
N ASP A 68 7.81 12.09 -19.65
CA ASP A 68 7.13 13.28 -20.14
C ASP A 68 8.12 14.25 -20.82
N SER A 69 7.98 14.46 -22.13
CA SER A 69 8.84 15.36 -22.89
C SER A 69 8.49 16.85 -22.69
N GLY A 70 7.27 17.13 -22.24
CA GLY A 70 6.80 18.48 -21.88
C GLY A 70 7.36 18.98 -20.56
N ARG A 71 7.75 18.08 -19.67
CA ARG A 71 8.31 18.36 -18.34
C ARG A 71 7.34 19.02 -17.37
N ASP A 72 6.07 18.69 -17.49
CA ASP A 72 5.01 19.18 -16.61
C ASP A 72 4.12 18.06 -16.04
N SER A 73 4.55 16.80 -16.18
CA SER A 73 3.88 15.53 -15.88
C SER A 73 2.82 15.14 -16.92
N TRP A 74 2.38 13.88 -16.86
CA TRP A 74 1.32 13.43 -17.76
C TRP A 74 0.02 14.19 -17.50
N GLN A 75 -0.73 14.40 -18.59
CA GLN A 75 -2.04 15.02 -18.50
C GLN A 75 -2.89 14.29 -17.48
N SER A 76 -3.50 15.04 -16.57
CA SER A 76 -4.36 14.46 -15.54
C SER A 76 -5.47 13.60 -16.16
N GLY A 77 -5.54 12.32 -15.77
CA GLY A 77 -6.40 11.30 -16.37
C GLY A 77 -5.71 10.35 -17.32
N SER A 78 -4.46 10.59 -17.67
CA SER A 78 -3.60 9.63 -18.35
C SER A 78 -2.99 8.65 -17.35
N TRP A 79 -3.00 7.37 -17.69
CA TRP A 79 -2.42 6.31 -16.85
C TRP A 79 -1.90 5.15 -17.70
N VAL A 80 -1.09 4.29 -17.10
CA VAL A 80 -0.67 3.02 -17.66
C VAL A 80 -0.95 1.88 -16.68
N LYS A 81 -1.38 0.74 -17.21
CA LYS A 81 -1.65 -0.51 -16.51
C LYS A 81 -0.85 -1.64 -17.13
N ILE A 82 -0.31 -2.54 -16.32
CA ILE A 82 0.43 -3.72 -16.75
C ILE A 82 -0.29 -4.97 -16.26
N ALA A 83 -0.56 -5.89 -17.17
CA ALA A 83 -1.13 -7.19 -16.87
C ALA A 83 -0.19 -8.32 -17.31
N GLY A 84 -0.11 -9.37 -16.49
CA GLY A 84 0.64 -10.57 -16.78
C GLY A 84 -0.13 -11.57 -17.70
N ILE A 85 0.46 -12.74 -17.90
CA ILE A 85 -0.05 -13.78 -18.83
C ILE A 85 -1.46 -14.28 -18.46
N TYR A 86 -1.83 -14.24 -17.19
CA TYR A 86 -3.16 -14.67 -16.73
C TYR A 86 -4.18 -13.51 -16.62
N GLY A 87 -3.79 -12.31 -17.07
CA GLY A 87 -4.62 -11.11 -17.05
C GLY A 87 -4.63 -10.37 -15.69
N ASN A 88 -3.96 -10.91 -14.68
CA ASN A 88 -3.80 -10.25 -13.39
C ASN A 88 -3.01 -8.94 -13.51
N ILE A 89 -3.43 -7.93 -12.76
CA ILE A 89 -2.81 -6.60 -12.80
C ILE A 89 -1.62 -6.58 -11.85
N VAL A 90 -0.43 -6.36 -12.40
CA VAL A 90 0.82 -6.29 -11.65
C VAL A 90 1.29 -4.86 -11.40
N PHE A 91 0.69 -3.88 -12.08
CA PHE A 91 0.99 -2.46 -11.91
C PHE A 91 -0.13 -1.61 -12.53
N ARG A 92 -0.49 -0.51 -11.89
CA ARG A 92 -1.27 0.59 -12.46
C ARG A 92 -0.88 1.88 -11.77
N ASN A 93 -0.52 2.90 -12.55
CA ASN A 93 -0.22 4.22 -12.01
C ASN A 93 -0.32 5.30 -13.09
N PHE A 94 -0.21 6.56 -12.66
CA PHE A 94 -0.10 7.76 -13.49
C PHE A 94 1.11 8.58 -13.05
N MET A 95 1.65 9.36 -13.97
CA MET A 95 2.82 10.19 -13.72
C MET A 95 2.43 11.50 -13.02
N THR A 96 3.19 11.90 -12.01
CA THR A 96 2.94 13.11 -11.21
C THR A 96 4.14 14.04 -11.12
N GLN A 97 5.34 13.55 -11.40
CA GLN A 97 6.56 14.33 -11.41
C GLN A 97 6.90 14.78 -12.83
N PRO A 98 7.57 15.91 -13.01
CA PRO A 98 8.08 16.33 -14.31
C PRO A 98 9.21 15.40 -14.76
N ASN A 99 9.33 15.19 -16.05
CA ASN A 99 10.35 14.43 -16.76
C ASN A 99 10.24 12.91 -16.67
N GLU A 100 10.40 12.30 -15.50
CA GLU A 100 10.49 10.85 -15.34
C GLU A 100 10.04 10.39 -13.97
N GLU A 101 9.32 9.27 -13.93
CA GLU A 101 9.03 8.49 -12.72
C GLU A 101 9.31 7.02 -12.98
N ILE A 102 10.01 6.35 -12.06
CA ILE A 102 10.44 4.97 -12.20
C ILE A 102 9.72 4.09 -11.17
N TYR A 103 9.14 2.98 -11.65
CA TYR A 103 8.44 2.02 -10.81
C TYR A 103 8.89 0.60 -11.10
N PRO A 104 9.16 -0.22 -10.08
CA PRO A 104 9.37 -1.64 -10.27
C PRO A 104 8.05 -2.36 -10.57
N PHE A 105 8.12 -3.44 -11.34
CA PHE A 105 7.04 -4.42 -11.45
C PHE A 105 7.61 -5.82 -11.62
N SER A 106 6.79 -6.84 -11.33
CA SER A 106 7.17 -8.23 -11.42
C SER A 106 6.22 -9.02 -12.33
N LEU A 107 6.78 -9.87 -13.15
CA LEU A 107 6.06 -10.87 -13.94
C LEU A 107 6.41 -12.30 -13.45
N TYR A 108 6.85 -12.43 -12.20
CA TYR A 108 7.19 -13.69 -11.58
C TYR A 108 5.93 -14.36 -11.01
N TYR A 109 5.74 -15.61 -11.40
CA TYR A 109 4.71 -16.48 -10.84
C TYR A 109 5.37 -17.54 -9.98
N ALA A 110 5.11 -17.50 -8.68
CA ALA A 110 5.59 -18.49 -7.72
C ALA A 110 4.89 -19.85 -7.93
N VAL A 111 3.62 -19.80 -8.37
CA VAL A 111 2.85 -20.95 -8.82
C VAL A 111 2.19 -20.60 -10.15
N MET A 112 2.29 -21.44 -11.15
CA MET A 112 1.66 -21.28 -12.46
C MET A 112 0.49 -22.26 -12.61
N LYS A 113 -0.44 -21.92 -13.52
CA LYS A 113 -1.55 -22.81 -13.89
C LYS A 113 -1.03 -24.13 -14.47
N GLU A 114 -1.85 -25.17 -14.35
CA GLU A 114 -1.60 -26.48 -14.96
C GLU A 114 -0.27 -27.13 -14.54
N GLN A 115 0.26 -26.76 -13.39
CA GLN A 115 1.48 -27.38 -12.82
C GLN A 115 1.17 -28.67 -12.07
N GLN A 116 2.24 -29.44 -11.85
CA GLN A 116 2.20 -30.63 -11.01
C GLN A 116 2.15 -30.27 -9.51
N TRP A 117 1.24 -30.92 -8.80
CA TRP A 117 1.03 -30.81 -7.35
C TRP A 117 1.08 -32.17 -6.71
N LYS A 118 1.27 -32.22 -5.40
CA LYS A 118 1.00 -33.40 -4.58
C LYS A 118 -0.47 -33.40 -4.20
N LEU A 119 -1.13 -34.55 -4.36
CA LEU A 119 -2.55 -34.77 -4.09
C LEU A 119 -2.74 -35.99 -3.21
N THR A 120 -3.61 -35.87 -2.21
CA THR A 120 -4.17 -37.04 -1.51
C THR A 120 -5.67 -36.88 -1.32
N SER A 121 -6.37 -38.00 -1.30
CA SER A 121 -7.81 -38.03 -1.06
C SER A 121 -8.09 -38.16 0.45
N TYR A 122 -9.35 -37.98 0.80
CA TYR A 122 -9.87 -38.20 2.14
C TYR A 122 -9.19 -39.36 2.85
N SER A 123 -8.65 -39.06 4.02
CA SER A 123 -8.19 -40.01 5.00
C SER A 123 -8.65 -39.55 6.37
N SER A 124 -9.19 -40.47 7.18
CA SER A 124 -9.58 -40.19 8.58
C SER A 124 -8.40 -39.78 9.47
N THR A 125 -7.18 -39.86 8.95
CA THR A 125 -5.93 -39.69 9.69
C THR A 125 -4.95 -38.71 9.02
N ILE A 126 -5.44 -37.69 8.34
CA ILE A 126 -4.51 -36.66 7.83
C ILE A 126 -3.90 -35.91 9.03
N PRO A 127 -2.57 -35.85 9.15
CA PRO A 127 -1.93 -35.14 10.25
C PRO A 127 -2.24 -33.64 10.18
N SER A 128 -2.33 -32.96 11.32
CA SER A 128 -2.57 -31.51 11.39
C SER A 128 -1.47 -30.67 10.70
N GLU A 129 -0.25 -31.19 10.68
CA GLU A 129 0.95 -30.58 10.12
C GLU A 129 0.97 -30.59 8.57
N TRP A 130 -0.03 -31.17 7.92
CA TRP A 130 -0.06 -31.30 6.45
C TRP A 130 0.01 -29.93 5.73
N THR A 131 -0.37 -28.84 6.39
CA THR A 131 -0.29 -27.47 5.87
C THR A 131 1.09 -26.84 6.01
N SER A 132 2.00 -27.47 6.77
CA SER A 132 3.32 -26.92 7.08
C SER A 132 4.37 -27.28 6.03
N PHE A 133 5.38 -26.42 5.84
CA PHE A 133 6.46 -26.63 4.87
C PHE A 133 7.25 -27.93 5.11
N GLY A 134 7.50 -28.29 6.37
CA GLY A 134 8.29 -29.48 6.74
C GLY A 134 7.56 -30.81 6.68
N PHE A 135 6.29 -30.84 6.30
CA PHE A 135 5.53 -32.09 6.19
C PHE A 135 6.01 -32.95 5.03
N ASP A 136 6.20 -34.25 5.27
CA ASP A 136 6.57 -35.25 4.25
C ASP A 136 5.35 -35.69 3.44
N ASP A 137 5.24 -35.20 2.22
CA ASP A 137 4.20 -35.53 1.24
C ASP A 137 4.69 -36.51 0.16
N SER A 138 5.81 -37.20 0.37
CA SER A 138 6.41 -38.14 -0.59
C SER A 138 5.47 -39.29 -0.97
N ALA A 139 4.60 -39.69 -0.06
CA ALA A 139 3.59 -40.74 -0.28
C ALA A 139 2.35 -40.24 -1.05
N TRP A 140 2.21 -38.92 -1.27
CA TRP A 140 1.09 -38.35 -2.02
C TRP A 140 1.29 -38.52 -3.52
N GLN A 141 0.19 -38.60 -4.27
CA GLN A 141 0.22 -38.74 -5.72
C GLN A 141 0.62 -37.41 -6.39
N ASP A 142 1.37 -37.53 -7.47
CA ASP A 142 1.59 -36.39 -8.36
C ASP A 142 0.38 -36.21 -9.26
N ALA A 143 -0.12 -34.99 -9.35
CA ALA A 143 -1.27 -34.62 -10.15
C ALA A 143 -1.04 -33.29 -10.86
N THR A 144 -1.30 -33.24 -12.18
CA THR A 144 -1.30 -31.99 -12.93
C THR A 144 -2.66 -31.34 -12.80
N LEU A 145 -2.71 -30.08 -12.36
CA LEU A 145 -3.97 -29.34 -12.20
C LEU A 145 -4.60 -28.97 -13.54
N GLY A 146 -5.87 -28.56 -13.55
CA GLY A 146 -6.60 -28.04 -14.69
C GLY A 146 -7.47 -29.04 -15.45
N SER A 147 -7.29 -30.36 -15.30
CA SER A 147 -8.11 -31.37 -15.99
C SER A 147 -8.27 -32.66 -15.22
N PHE A 148 -8.89 -32.55 -14.03
CA PHE A 148 -9.24 -33.73 -13.25
C PHE A 148 -10.62 -34.27 -13.60
N THR A 149 -10.66 -35.49 -14.12
CA THR A 149 -11.88 -36.27 -14.32
C THR A 149 -11.97 -37.47 -13.39
N THR A 150 -11.39 -37.39 -12.20
CA THR A 150 -11.39 -38.51 -11.25
C THR A 150 -12.63 -38.46 -10.38
N GLN A 151 -13.37 -39.58 -10.29
CA GLN A 151 -14.40 -39.76 -9.26
C GLN A 151 -13.76 -39.75 -7.88
N ILE A 152 -14.13 -38.78 -7.05
CA ILE A 152 -13.54 -38.59 -5.75
C ILE A 152 -14.63 -38.54 -4.69
N SER A 153 -14.43 -39.31 -3.61
CA SER A 153 -15.25 -39.24 -2.42
C SER A 153 -14.52 -38.54 -1.30
N GLY A 154 -15.17 -37.56 -0.67
CA GLY A 154 -14.62 -36.84 0.47
C GLY A 154 -13.64 -35.72 0.11
N THR A 155 -13.07 -35.08 1.12
CA THR A 155 -12.16 -33.93 1.01
C THR A 155 -10.90 -34.28 0.22
N GLN A 156 -10.42 -33.36 -0.58
CA GLN A 156 -9.18 -33.46 -1.35
C GLN A 156 -8.17 -32.48 -0.83
N TYR A 157 -6.93 -32.92 -0.74
CA TYR A 157 -5.81 -32.16 -0.19
C TYR A 157 -4.72 -32.01 -1.23
N PHE A 158 -4.31 -30.79 -1.47
CA PHE A 158 -3.31 -30.43 -2.46
C PHE A 158 -2.15 -29.71 -1.80
N ARG A 159 -0.93 -29.97 -2.26
CA ARG A 159 0.27 -29.28 -1.79
C ARG A 159 1.17 -28.92 -2.96
N LYS A 160 1.73 -27.71 -2.91
CA LYS A 160 2.69 -27.19 -3.88
C LYS A 160 3.79 -26.44 -3.18
N THR A 161 5.02 -26.90 -3.31
CA THR A 161 6.20 -26.12 -2.90
C THR A 161 6.48 -25.03 -3.94
N PHE A 162 6.87 -23.86 -3.47
CA PHE A 162 7.22 -22.74 -4.32
C PHE A 162 8.30 -21.85 -3.68
N THR A 163 8.92 -21.00 -4.49
CA THR A 163 9.87 -19.99 -4.02
C THR A 163 9.24 -18.61 -4.10
N SER A 164 9.47 -17.78 -3.09
CA SER A 164 9.13 -16.36 -3.11
C SER A 164 10.37 -15.51 -3.44
N LEU A 165 10.13 -14.26 -3.82
CA LEU A 165 11.17 -13.27 -4.03
C LEU A 165 11.28 -12.36 -2.81
N ALA A 166 12.49 -11.86 -2.54
CA ALA A 166 12.69 -10.82 -1.54
C ALA A 166 12.15 -9.46 -2.01
N ASN A 167 11.85 -8.58 -1.06
CA ASN A 167 11.43 -7.20 -1.30
C ASN A 167 10.16 -7.04 -2.16
N MET A 168 9.24 -8.00 -2.06
CA MET A 168 7.93 -7.90 -2.69
C MET A 168 6.90 -7.32 -1.72
N ALA A 169 6.01 -6.50 -2.23
CA ALA A 169 4.95 -5.87 -1.43
C ALA A 169 3.83 -6.86 -1.11
N ALA A 170 3.43 -7.66 -2.09
CA ALA A 170 2.28 -8.54 -1.97
C ALA A 170 2.42 -9.77 -2.87
N TYR A 171 1.49 -10.70 -2.72
CA TYR A 171 1.22 -11.73 -3.71
C TYR A 171 -0.27 -11.78 -4.04
N GLU A 172 -0.58 -12.14 -5.26
CA GLU A 172 -1.93 -12.46 -5.70
C GLU A 172 -2.06 -13.96 -5.88
N LEU A 173 -2.95 -14.59 -5.12
CA LEU A 173 -3.30 -16.01 -5.27
C LEU A 173 -4.69 -16.09 -5.89
N GLN A 174 -4.78 -16.67 -7.09
CA GLN A 174 -6.06 -16.99 -7.72
C GLN A 174 -6.23 -18.49 -7.83
N MET A 175 -7.41 -18.96 -7.48
CA MET A 175 -7.78 -20.38 -7.44
C MET A 175 -9.07 -20.59 -8.23
N ASN A 176 -9.08 -21.61 -9.07
CA ASN A 176 -10.29 -22.10 -9.75
C ASN A 176 -10.91 -23.20 -8.90
N TYR A 177 -12.12 -23.00 -8.43
CA TYR A 177 -12.87 -23.97 -7.64
C TYR A 177 -14.37 -23.73 -7.76
N ARG A 178 -15.17 -24.69 -7.30
CA ARG A 178 -16.63 -24.61 -7.34
C ARG A 178 -17.29 -24.74 -5.97
N TYR A 179 -16.75 -25.55 -5.11
CA TYR A 179 -17.31 -25.90 -3.79
C TYR A 179 -16.53 -25.25 -2.66
N GLY A 180 -16.61 -25.82 -1.44
CA GLY A 180 -15.86 -25.29 -0.31
C GLY A 180 -14.35 -25.42 -0.47
N ILE A 181 -13.62 -24.39 -0.09
CA ILE A 181 -12.16 -24.34 -0.16
C ILE A 181 -11.57 -23.68 1.09
N VAL A 182 -10.44 -24.22 1.55
CA VAL A 182 -9.53 -23.52 2.47
C VAL A 182 -8.12 -23.61 1.93
N ALA A 183 -7.42 -22.48 1.89
CA ALA A 183 -6.04 -22.41 1.44
C ALA A 183 -5.12 -21.89 2.54
N TYR A 184 -3.95 -22.49 2.63
CA TYR A 184 -2.93 -22.19 3.63
C TYR A 184 -1.60 -21.91 2.96
N VAL A 185 -0.89 -20.90 3.45
CA VAL A 185 0.51 -20.66 3.10
C VAL A 185 1.35 -20.85 4.36
N ASN A 186 2.29 -21.79 4.32
CA ASN A 186 3.16 -22.15 5.46
C ASN A 186 2.40 -22.46 6.77
N GLY A 187 1.23 -23.09 6.67
CA GLY A 187 0.38 -23.43 7.82
C GLY A 187 -0.58 -22.33 8.26
N VAL A 188 -0.46 -21.12 7.72
CA VAL A 188 -1.38 -20.01 8.00
C VAL A 188 -2.52 -20.02 7.00
N GLU A 189 -3.77 -20.03 7.49
CA GLU A 189 -4.95 -19.90 6.64
C GLU A 189 -4.96 -18.51 5.97
N VAL A 190 -4.97 -18.48 4.64
CA VAL A 190 -4.96 -17.26 3.86
C VAL A 190 -6.26 -16.99 3.12
N PHE A 191 -7.06 -18.03 2.93
CA PHE A 191 -8.34 -17.92 2.23
C PHE A 191 -9.31 -19.02 2.66
N ARG A 192 -10.57 -18.67 2.81
CA ARG A 192 -11.69 -19.58 3.06
C ARG A 192 -12.91 -19.10 2.30
N ASP A 193 -13.60 -20.04 1.62
CA ASP A 193 -14.87 -19.74 0.99
C ASP A 193 -15.80 -20.96 0.96
N HIS A 194 -17.11 -20.75 1.09
CA HIS A 194 -18.15 -21.80 1.16
C HIS A 194 -17.88 -22.89 2.20
N MET A 195 -17.26 -22.53 3.30
CA MET A 195 -16.91 -23.42 4.41
C MET A 195 -17.43 -22.88 5.74
N PRO A 196 -17.86 -23.75 6.67
CA PRO A 196 -18.22 -23.31 8.00
C PRO A 196 -17.01 -22.73 8.75
N ALA A 197 -17.29 -21.94 9.79
CA ALA A 197 -16.28 -21.44 10.69
C ALA A 197 -15.62 -22.58 11.47
N GLY A 198 -14.38 -22.33 11.93
CA GLY A 198 -13.58 -23.29 12.70
C GLY A 198 -12.69 -24.19 11.84
N VAL A 199 -11.94 -25.08 12.48
CA VAL A 199 -11.01 -25.98 11.80
C VAL A 199 -11.79 -27.08 11.08
N PRO A 200 -11.66 -27.21 9.74
CA PRO A 200 -12.35 -28.27 9.00
C PRO A 200 -11.83 -29.65 9.40
N THR A 201 -12.70 -30.61 9.31
CA THR A 201 -12.34 -32.02 9.42
C THR A 201 -12.44 -32.67 8.04
N PRO A 202 -11.85 -33.86 7.82
CA PRO A 202 -11.97 -34.55 6.54
C PRO A 202 -13.42 -34.87 6.11
N THR A 203 -14.38 -34.79 7.02
CA THR A 203 -15.82 -35.00 6.76
C THR A 203 -16.65 -33.74 6.75
N THR A 204 -16.03 -32.58 6.96
CA THR A 204 -16.73 -31.27 6.87
C THR A 204 -17.24 -31.06 5.46
N LEU A 205 -18.53 -30.76 5.33
CA LEU A 205 -19.17 -30.47 4.05
C LEU A 205 -19.10 -28.97 3.74
N SER A 206 -19.09 -28.62 2.45
CA SER A 206 -19.21 -27.23 2.03
C SER A 206 -20.60 -26.66 2.29
N GLU A 207 -20.68 -25.39 2.65
CA GLU A 207 -21.94 -24.66 2.90
C GLU A 207 -22.55 -24.06 1.62
N GLY A 208 -21.88 -24.16 0.49
CA GLY A 208 -22.34 -23.58 -0.76
C GLY A 208 -21.52 -24.04 -1.95
N SER A 209 -21.80 -23.42 -3.10
CA SER A 209 -21.08 -23.63 -4.34
C SER A 209 -21.33 -22.50 -5.33
N PHE A 210 -20.42 -22.31 -6.27
CA PHE A 210 -20.69 -21.52 -7.46
C PHE A 210 -21.44 -22.32 -8.52
N PRO A 211 -22.17 -21.65 -9.46
CA PRO A 211 -22.85 -22.32 -10.58
C PRO A 211 -21.89 -23.13 -11.47
N SER A 212 -20.67 -22.63 -11.64
CA SER A 212 -19.57 -23.28 -12.36
C SER A 212 -18.27 -22.91 -11.69
N SER A 213 -17.21 -23.71 -11.90
CA SER A 213 -15.87 -23.33 -11.47
C SER A 213 -15.41 -22.03 -12.13
N SER A 214 -14.77 -21.18 -11.38
CA SER A 214 -14.25 -19.90 -11.83
C SER A 214 -13.06 -19.51 -10.99
N TYR A 215 -12.20 -18.62 -11.51
CA TYR A 215 -11.08 -18.11 -10.72
C TYR A 215 -11.56 -17.04 -9.74
N TYR A 216 -11.20 -17.23 -8.49
CA TYR A 216 -11.39 -16.27 -7.39
C TYR A 216 -10.04 -16.00 -6.76
N GLY A 217 -9.76 -14.72 -6.51
CA GLY A 217 -8.43 -14.28 -6.07
C GLY A 217 -8.44 -13.51 -4.77
N ILE A 218 -7.27 -13.51 -4.16
CA ILE A 218 -6.92 -12.66 -3.02
C ILE A 218 -5.58 -12.00 -3.29
N ILE A 219 -5.38 -10.81 -2.71
CA ILE A 219 -4.08 -10.15 -2.67
C ILE A 219 -3.72 -9.94 -1.19
N ARG A 220 -2.56 -10.45 -0.76
CA ARG A 220 -2.11 -10.35 0.63
C ARG A 220 -0.67 -9.81 0.71
N PRO A 221 -0.31 -9.17 1.83
CA PRO A 221 1.08 -8.79 2.11
C PRO A 221 2.01 -9.99 2.08
N SER A 222 3.20 -9.83 1.53
CA SER A 222 4.17 -10.94 1.46
C SER A 222 4.83 -11.24 2.82
N THR A 223 5.01 -10.25 3.68
CA THR A 223 5.67 -10.41 4.99
C THR A 223 4.90 -11.27 5.98
N GLU A 224 3.58 -11.32 5.90
CA GLU A 224 2.77 -12.08 6.85
C GLU A 224 2.91 -13.60 6.69
N THR A 225 3.10 -14.06 5.46
CA THR A 225 2.98 -15.49 5.13
C THR A 225 4.17 -16.07 4.37
N LEU A 226 5.08 -15.22 3.84
CA LEU A 226 6.24 -15.64 3.04
C LEU A 226 7.58 -15.28 3.72
N PRO A 227 7.86 -15.81 4.92
CA PRO A 227 9.04 -15.41 5.70
C PRO A 227 10.36 -15.93 5.11
N SER A 228 10.31 -16.90 4.20
CA SER A 228 11.50 -17.54 3.61
C SER A 228 11.40 -17.68 2.11
N SER A 229 12.51 -17.99 1.45
CA SER A 229 12.55 -18.25 0.01
C SER A 229 11.82 -19.55 -0.40
N ALA A 230 11.72 -20.53 0.51
CA ALA A 230 11.05 -21.80 0.27
C ALA A 230 9.74 -21.87 1.07
N ASN A 231 8.64 -22.11 0.39
CA ASN A 231 7.30 -22.03 0.95
C ASN A 231 6.44 -23.20 0.46
N ILE A 232 5.30 -23.38 1.12
CA ILE A 232 4.26 -24.33 0.75
C ILE A 232 2.91 -23.64 0.60
N LEU A 233 2.22 -23.91 -0.50
CA LEU A 233 0.79 -23.66 -0.67
C LEU A 233 0.07 -24.97 -0.47
N ALA A 234 -0.81 -25.05 0.53
CA ALA A 234 -1.63 -26.20 0.85
C ALA A 234 -3.10 -25.84 0.70
N VAL A 235 -3.90 -26.70 0.08
CA VAL A 235 -5.31 -26.42 -0.22
C VAL A 235 -6.13 -27.66 0.09
N GLU A 236 -7.27 -27.50 0.77
CA GLU A 236 -8.29 -28.51 0.91
C GLU A 236 -9.58 -28.09 0.21
N LEU A 237 -10.16 -29.04 -0.54
CA LEU A 237 -11.45 -28.87 -1.22
C LEU A 237 -12.48 -29.78 -0.57
N HIS A 238 -13.61 -29.18 -0.20
CA HIS A 238 -14.74 -29.83 0.43
C HIS A 238 -15.96 -29.80 -0.47
N PHE A 239 -16.76 -30.86 -0.43
CA PHE A 239 -17.94 -31.02 -1.27
C PHE A 239 -19.22 -30.94 -0.46
N PRO A 240 -20.36 -30.56 -1.07
CA PRO A 240 -21.64 -30.43 -0.36
C PRO A 240 -22.24 -31.80 0.02
N VAL A 241 -21.82 -32.87 -0.67
CA VAL A 241 -22.26 -34.26 -0.42
C VAL A 241 -21.09 -35.21 -0.65
N ILE A 242 -21.08 -36.32 0.08
CA ILE A 242 -20.13 -37.39 -0.14
C ILE A 242 -20.46 -38.09 -1.48
N GLY A 243 -19.48 -38.20 -2.39
CA GLY A 243 -19.65 -38.88 -3.68
C GLY A 243 -19.79 -37.93 -4.89
N THR A 244 -19.44 -36.66 -4.76
CA THR A 244 -19.34 -35.72 -5.90
C THR A 244 -18.24 -36.18 -6.87
N SER A 245 -18.52 -36.12 -8.18
CA SER A 245 -17.72 -36.82 -9.19
C SER A 245 -16.76 -35.97 -10.01
N PHE A 246 -16.66 -34.67 -9.78
CA PHE A 246 -15.79 -33.78 -10.55
C PHE A 246 -15.08 -32.79 -9.66
N ILE A 247 -13.77 -32.67 -9.84
CA ILE A 247 -12.97 -31.59 -9.29
C ILE A 247 -12.43 -30.76 -10.45
N ASP A 248 -12.81 -29.51 -10.50
CA ASP A 248 -12.05 -28.50 -11.21
C ASP A 248 -11.25 -27.75 -10.14
N PHE A 249 -9.95 -27.90 -10.14
CA PHE A 249 -9.06 -27.12 -9.31
C PHE A 249 -7.81 -26.75 -10.09
N ASP A 250 -7.51 -25.48 -10.11
CA ASP A 250 -6.26 -24.95 -10.61
C ASP A 250 -5.92 -23.67 -9.84
N ALA A 251 -4.65 -23.29 -9.82
CA ALA A 251 -4.22 -22.11 -9.11
C ALA A 251 -3.02 -21.45 -9.77
N PHE A 252 -2.91 -20.14 -9.60
CA PHE A 252 -1.65 -19.44 -9.82
C PHE A 252 -1.39 -18.43 -8.69
N MET A 253 -0.12 -18.16 -8.44
CA MET A 253 0.33 -17.15 -7.50
C MET A 253 1.32 -16.21 -8.20
N ALA A 254 0.92 -14.96 -8.38
CA ALA A 254 1.77 -13.89 -8.88
C ALA A 254 2.38 -13.12 -7.71
N VAL A 255 3.65 -12.74 -7.83
CA VAL A 255 4.36 -11.94 -6.83
C VAL A 255 4.39 -10.50 -7.29
N LEU A 256 3.94 -9.57 -6.43
CA LEU A 256 3.69 -8.18 -6.76
C LEU A 256 4.77 -7.27 -6.16
N ALA A 257 5.41 -6.48 -7.01
CA ALA A 257 6.40 -5.50 -6.60
C ALA A 257 5.73 -4.27 -5.93
N PRO A 258 6.46 -3.50 -5.09
CA PRO A 258 5.98 -2.21 -4.60
C PRO A 258 5.59 -1.27 -5.75
N SER A 259 4.46 -0.61 -5.64
CA SER A 259 3.98 0.35 -6.65
C SER A 259 4.21 1.80 -6.23
N ILE A 260 4.79 2.04 -5.07
CA ILE A 260 5.10 3.35 -4.51
C ILE A 260 6.60 3.37 -4.23
N PRO A 261 7.34 4.40 -4.67
CA PRO A 261 8.73 4.57 -4.26
C PRO A 261 8.82 4.65 -2.73
N ASP A 262 9.83 3.99 -2.16
CA ASP A 262 10.17 3.98 -0.73
C ASP A 262 9.15 3.31 0.23
N ASP A 263 7.96 2.93 -0.25
CA ASP A 263 6.95 2.23 0.54
C ASP A 263 6.82 0.77 0.08
N PRO A 264 6.77 -0.22 0.99
CA PRO A 264 6.64 -1.64 0.64
C PRO A 264 5.19 -2.01 0.30
N CYS A 265 4.52 -1.18 -0.49
CA CYS A 265 3.09 -1.27 -0.78
C CYS A 265 2.80 -1.51 -2.26
N PHE A 266 1.82 -2.35 -2.51
CA PHE A 266 1.19 -2.53 -3.80
C PHE A 266 -0.12 -1.74 -3.86
N ILE A 267 -0.27 -0.89 -4.90
CA ILE A 267 -1.54 -0.18 -5.17
C ILE A 267 -2.47 -1.15 -5.87
N TYR A 268 -3.66 -1.38 -5.30
CA TYR A 268 -4.70 -2.15 -6.00
C TYR A 268 -5.07 -1.45 -7.31
N GLY A 269 -4.87 -2.12 -8.43
CA GLY A 269 -4.97 -1.53 -9.77
C GLY A 269 -6.10 -2.07 -10.63
N ASP A 270 -6.88 -3.05 -10.14
CA ASP A 270 -8.00 -3.64 -10.86
C ASP A 270 -9.28 -2.79 -10.72
N GLU A 271 -10.34 -3.19 -11.37
CA GLU A 271 -11.61 -2.48 -11.34
C GLU A 271 -12.34 -2.66 -10.01
N VAL A 272 -12.98 -1.58 -9.55
CA VAL A 272 -13.71 -1.50 -8.29
C VAL A 272 -15.05 -0.80 -8.55
N ASP A 273 -16.13 -1.39 -8.09
CA ASP A 273 -17.41 -0.72 -8.06
C ASP A 273 -17.45 0.25 -6.88
N VAL A 274 -17.54 1.55 -7.17
CA VAL A 274 -17.63 2.59 -6.15
C VAL A 274 -19.03 3.17 -6.04
N SER A 275 -19.51 3.30 -4.82
CA SER A 275 -20.80 3.93 -4.51
C SER A 275 -20.67 4.89 -3.34
N SER A 276 -21.60 5.84 -3.20
CA SER A 276 -21.59 6.78 -2.07
C SER A 276 -23.00 7.06 -1.55
N ASN A 277 -23.09 7.39 -0.27
CA ASN A 277 -24.33 7.83 0.37
C ASN A 277 -24.63 9.31 0.12
N VAL A 278 -23.60 10.11 -0.13
CA VAL A 278 -23.70 11.57 -0.37
C VAL A 278 -22.59 12.02 -1.31
N GLY A 279 -22.73 13.22 -1.85
CA GLY A 279 -21.71 13.85 -2.67
C GLY A 279 -21.89 13.66 -4.17
N SER A 280 -20.92 14.10 -4.93
CA SER A 280 -20.89 14.07 -6.39
C SER A 280 -19.56 13.50 -6.89
N ASN A 281 -19.59 12.95 -8.10
CA ASN A 281 -18.42 12.41 -8.79
C ASN A 281 -17.74 11.24 -8.04
N VAL A 282 -18.52 10.32 -7.47
CA VAL A 282 -17.95 9.21 -6.68
C VAL A 282 -16.92 8.38 -7.45
N ASN A 283 -17.12 8.17 -8.74
CA ASN A 283 -16.20 7.40 -9.57
C ASN A 283 -14.81 8.07 -9.72
N SER A 284 -14.71 9.39 -9.46
CA SER A 284 -13.44 10.09 -9.53
C SER A 284 -12.50 9.79 -8.35
N ILE A 285 -13.01 9.15 -7.29
CA ILE A 285 -12.20 8.85 -6.11
C ILE A 285 -11.25 7.65 -6.32
N PHE A 286 -11.49 6.86 -7.38
CA PHE A 286 -10.66 5.71 -7.75
C PHE A 286 -10.65 5.54 -9.28
N ASP A 287 -10.17 6.54 -10.01
CA ASP A 287 -10.07 6.50 -11.48
C ASP A 287 -8.64 6.65 -12.01
N PHE A 288 -7.65 6.74 -11.13
CA PHE A 288 -6.25 7.04 -11.43
C PHE A 288 -6.09 8.38 -12.18
N ALA A 289 -6.88 9.38 -11.76
CA ALA A 289 -6.90 10.69 -12.35
C ALA A 289 -7.00 11.80 -11.29
N LYS A 290 -6.43 12.98 -11.58
CA LYS A 290 -6.60 14.18 -10.75
C LYS A 290 -7.36 15.29 -11.48
N ILE A 291 -8.35 14.92 -12.33
CA ILE A 291 -9.17 15.88 -13.10
C ILE A 291 -10.41 16.27 -12.29
N ASN A 292 -11.14 15.27 -11.85
CA ASN A 292 -12.35 15.41 -11.07
C ASN A 292 -12.07 15.04 -9.63
N TYR A 293 -12.91 15.48 -8.74
CA TYR A 293 -12.79 15.17 -7.32
C TYR A 293 -14.14 14.76 -6.74
N TYR A 294 -14.10 13.85 -5.81
CA TYR A 294 -15.23 13.54 -4.96
C TYR A 294 -15.45 14.66 -3.95
N THR A 295 -16.69 15.06 -3.73
CA THR A 295 -17.05 16.13 -2.79
C THR A 295 -18.09 15.67 -1.79
N VAL A 296 -17.81 15.84 -0.49
CA VAL A 296 -18.80 15.78 0.59
C VAL A 296 -19.29 17.20 0.86
N PRO A 297 -20.59 17.50 0.62
CA PRO A 297 -21.12 18.84 0.82
C PRO A 297 -21.23 19.24 2.29
N VAL A 298 -21.38 20.54 2.52
CA VAL A 298 -21.62 21.11 3.86
C VAL A 298 -22.82 20.46 4.54
N GLY A 299 -22.64 20.09 5.80
CA GLY A 299 -23.69 19.48 6.63
C GLY A 299 -24.09 18.04 6.24
N ARG A 300 -23.26 17.39 5.40
CA ARG A 300 -23.45 16.00 4.94
C ARG A 300 -22.40 15.03 5.45
N PHE A 301 -21.67 15.40 6.47
CA PHE A 301 -20.77 14.48 7.16
C PHE A 301 -21.54 13.50 8.07
N PRO A 302 -21.11 12.23 8.18
CA PRO A 302 -20.00 11.62 7.42
C PRO A 302 -20.39 11.36 5.96
N GLY A 303 -19.46 11.67 5.05
CA GLY A 303 -19.55 11.24 3.66
C GLY A 303 -18.92 9.85 3.51
N GLN A 304 -19.66 8.89 2.96
CA GLN A 304 -19.20 7.50 2.83
C GLN A 304 -19.05 7.12 1.38
N VAL A 305 -17.91 6.51 1.06
CA VAL A 305 -17.64 5.87 -0.24
C VAL A 305 -17.36 4.40 0.00
N THR A 306 -18.11 3.53 -0.65
CA THR A 306 -17.94 2.08 -0.58
C THR A 306 -17.22 1.59 -1.82
N TYR A 307 -16.21 0.77 -1.64
CA TYR A 307 -15.42 0.08 -2.64
C TYR A 307 -15.78 -1.41 -2.61
N ALA A 308 -16.43 -1.92 -3.65
CA ALA A 308 -16.75 -3.32 -3.81
C ALA A 308 -15.83 -3.94 -4.87
N PHE A 309 -15.01 -4.89 -4.47
CA PHE A 309 -14.02 -5.52 -5.34
C PHE A 309 -14.66 -6.66 -6.12
N THR A 310 -14.60 -6.58 -7.45
CA THR A 310 -15.18 -7.58 -8.37
C THR A 310 -14.15 -8.60 -8.84
N GLY A 311 -12.85 -8.26 -8.77
CA GLY A 311 -11.72 -9.13 -9.06
C GLY A 311 -11.17 -9.82 -7.82
N SER A 312 -9.84 -9.89 -7.71
CA SER A 312 -9.16 -10.38 -6.51
C SER A 312 -9.43 -9.48 -5.31
N ARG A 313 -9.77 -10.09 -4.17
CA ARG A 313 -10.03 -9.35 -2.93
C ARG A 313 -8.71 -8.93 -2.29
N PRO A 314 -8.42 -7.63 -2.15
CA PRO A 314 -7.22 -7.18 -1.47
C PRO A 314 -7.37 -7.19 0.05
N TYR A 315 -6.33 -7.58 0.75
CA TYR A 315 -6.15 -7.32 2.17
C TYR A 315 -5.65 -5.88 2.33
N VAL A 316 -6.58 -4.93 2.45
CA VAL A 316 -6.22 -3.51 2.51
C VAL A 316 -5.78 -3.13 3.92
N ASN A 317 -4.50 -2.90 4.10
CA ASN A 317 -3.89 -2.40 5.33
C ASN A 317 -3.24 -1.02 5.18
N GLY A 318 -3.50 -0.36 4.07
CA GLY A 318 -3.06 1.02 3.83
C GLY A 318 -4.00 1.74 2.87
N ILE A 319 -4.00 3.06 2.92
CA ILE A 319 -4.66 3.93 1.95
C ILE A 319 -3.76 5.10 1.59
N ARG A 320 -3.84 5.55 0.34
CA ARG A 320 -3.15 6.73 -0.16
C ARG A 320 -4.18 7.76 -0.61
N ILE A 321 -4.13 8.95 -0.03
CA ILE A 321 -5.08 10.03 -0.31
C ILE A 321 -4.37 11.15 -1.08
N TRP A 322 -4.86 11.46 -2.26
CA TRP A 322 -4.47 12.63 -3.03
C TRP A 322 -5.36 13.81 -2.66
N PRO A 323 -4.80 14.86 -2.02
CA PRO A 323 -5.58 15.99 -1.59
C PRO A 323 -6.08 16.83 -2.77
N TYR A 324 -7.18 17.54 -2.55
CA TYR A 324 -7.62 18.59 -3.46
C TYR A 324 -6.65 19.80 -3.42
N THR A 325 -6.48 20.51 -4.52
CA THR A 325 -5.58 21.69 -4.60
C THR A 325 -5.90 22.79 -3.61
N GLY A 326 -7.15 22.93 -3.19
CA GLY A 326 -7.52 23.77 -2.04
C GLY A 326 -7.39 22.97 -0.75
N TYR A 327 -6.20 22.81 -0.22
CA TYR A 327 -5.82 21.89 0.87
C TYR A 327 -6.73 21.93 2.09
N ALA A 328 -7.22 23.15 2.46
CA ALA A 328 -8.19 23.32 3.52
C ALA A 328 -9.47 22.50 3.33
N SER A 329 -9.81 22.14 2.10
CA SER A 329 -10.97 21.31 1.75
C SER A 329 -10.68 19.81 1.63
N SER A 330 -9.44 19.38 1.83
CA SER A 330 -9.11 17.96 1.79
C SER A 330 -9.64 17.24 3.04
N PRO A 331 -9.74 15.89 3.08
CA PRO A 331 -10.23 15.18 4.25
C PRO A 331 -9.40 15.48 5.50
N GLY A 332 -10.00 16.08 6.53
CA GLY A 332 -9.33 16.44 7.78
C GLY A 332 -9.43 15.35 8.84
N ALA A 333 -10.44 14.50 8.74
CA ALA A 333 -10.60 13.28 9.54
C ALA A 333 -11.35 12.23 8.73
N PHE A 334 -10.96 10.97 8.89
CA PHE A 334 -11.59 9.85 8.21
C PHE A 334 -11.50 8.56 9.01
N VAL A 335 -12.32 7.57 8.60
CA VAL A 335 -12.21 6.15 8.98
C VAL A 335 -12.23 5.31 7.70
N TRP A 336 -11.35 4.31 7.62
CA TRP A 336 -11.34 3.26 6.63
C TRP A 336 -11.74 1.95 7.29
N GLU A 337 -12.77 1.30 6.76
CA GLU A 337 -13.43 0.16 7.38
C GLU A 337 -13.61 -0.96 6.35
N GLY A 338 -13.76 -2.21 6.83
CA GLY A 338 -14.03 -3.37 6.00
C GLY A 338 -15.23 -4.18 6.46
N HIS A 339 -15.95 -4.81 5.53
CA HIS A 339 -17.04 -5.74 5.83
C HIS A 339 -17.31 -6.72 4.67
N ASN A 340 -17.86 -7.88 5.01
CA ASN A 340 -18.23 -8.91 4.02
C ASN A 340 -19.67 -8.76 3.49
N ASP A 341 -20.48 -7.91 4.10
CA ASP A 341 -21.82 -7.54 3.66
C ASP A 341 -21.89 -6.01 3.51
N VAL A 342 -22.03 -5.55 2.28
CA VAL A 342 -22.13 -4.12 1.93
C VAL A 342 -23.38 -3.44 2.51
N THR A 343 -24.38 -4.22 2.91
CA THR A 343 -25.63 -3.71 3.50
C THR A 343 -25.57 -3.62 5.03
N SER A 344 -24.51 -4.09 5.65
CA SER A 344 -24.33 -4.05 7.10
C SER A 344 -24.30 -2.62 7.63
N SER A 345 -24.85 -2.43 8.81
CA SER A 345 -24.70 -1.20 9.59
C SER A 345 -23.41 -1.18 10.40
N GLU A 346 -22.82 -2.35 10.67
CA GLU A 346 -21.64 -2.53 11.48
C GLU A 346 -20.45 -2.86 10.57
N TRP A 347 -19.44 -2.00 10.58
CA TRP A 347 -18.20 -2.16 9.81
C TRP A 347 -17.01 -2.19 10.75
N ASN A 348 -16.00 -2.98 10.39
CA ASN A 348 -14.78 -3.10 11.20
C ASN A 348 -13.79 -2.00 10.81
N GLU A 349 -13.44 -1.16 11.77
CA GLU A 349 -12.42 -0.13 11.59
C GLU A 349 -11.04 -0.76 11.35
N ILE A 350 -10.32 -0.25 10.35
CA ILE A 350 -8.97 -0.70 9.98
C ILE A 350 -7.98 0.45 10.17
N ILE A 351 -8.31 1.65 9.67
CA ILE A 351 -7.47 2.84 9.75
C ILE A 351 -8.36 4.02 10.10
N SER A 352 -7.94 4.83 11.06
CA SER A 352 -8.56 6.13 11.31
C SER A 352 -7.50 7.21 11.48
N ALA A 353 -7.84 8.44 11.09
CA ALA A 353 -6.98 9.58 11.29
C ALA A 353 -7.81 10.86 11.48
N SER A 354 -7.30 11.78 12.29
CA SER A 354 -7.91 13.07 12.55
C SER A 354 -6.85 14.18 12.54
N SER A 355 -7.31 15.43 12.50
CA SER A 355 -6.44 16.61 12.47
C SER A 355 -5.41 16.59 11.33
N ILE A 356 -5.83 16.05 10.17
CA ILE A 356 -4.97 15.93 9.00
C ILE A 356 -4.81 17.30 8.37
N THR A 357 -3.57 17.71 8.14
CA THR A 357 -3.23 18.94 7.42
C THR A 357 -2.51 18.59 6.11
N TYR A 358 -2.74 19.37 5.08
CA TYR A 358 -2.08 19.21 3.79
C TYR A 358 -1.37 20.52 3.43
N THR A 359 -0.09 20.42 3.11
CA THR A 359 0.77 21.58 2.75
C THR A 359 1.22 21.55 1.29
N SER A 360 1.00 20.43 0.62
CA SER A 360 1.40 20.24 -0.77
C SER A 360 0.35 19.43 -1.54
N SER A 361 0.44 19.40 -2.86
CA SER A 361 -0.40 18.54 -3.73
C SER A 361 0.04 17.08 -3.77
N THR A 362 1.04 16.69 -2.97
CA THR A 362 1.48 15.31 -2.84
C THR A 362 0.49 14.50 -2.01
N TYR A 363 0.46 13.21 -2.24
CA TYR A 363 -0.38 12.30 -1.47
C TYR A 363 0.10 12.16 -0.02
N LYS A 364 -0.82 11.70 0.83
CA LYS A 364 -0.49 11.15 2.16
C LYS A 364 -0.89 9.70 2.22
N THR A 365 -0.02 8.89 2.81
CA THR A 365 -0.24 7.46 3.04
C THR A 365 -0.54 7.23 4.51
N PHE A 366 -1.50 6.34 4.78
CA PHE A 366 -1.90 5.92 6.11
C PHE A 366 -1.91 4.39 6.13
N PHE A 367 -1.37 3.80 7.17
CA PHE A 367 -1.21 2.34 7.31
C PHE A 367 -1.88 1.83 8.57
N SER A 368 -2.28 0.55 8.54
CA SER A 368 -2.60 -0.25 9.71
C SER A 368 -1.60 -1.39 9.83
N TYR A 369 -1.00 -1.51 11.00
CA TYR A 369 -0.18 -2.68 11.38
C TYR A 369 -1.04 -3.79 11.98
N LEU A 370 -2.33 -3.55 12.07
CA LEU A 370 -3.29 -4.48 12.60
C LEU A 370 -3.59 -5.55 11.58
N SER A 371 -3.65 -6.80 12.02
CA SER A 371 -4.19 -7.88 11.22
C SER A 371 -5.67 -7.56 10.93
N SER A 372 -6.02 -7.31 9.67
CA SER A 372 -7.41 -7.21 9.24
C SER A 372 -7.85 -8.49 8.56
N ASP A 373 -9.16 -8.67 8.41
CA ASP A 373 -9.70 -9.76 7.61
C ASP A 373 -9.69 -9.40 6.11
N LEU A 374 -9.82 -10.41 5.26
CA LEU A 374 -10.10 -10.22 3.83
C LEU A 374 -11.58 -9.86 3.65
N TYR A 375 -11.86 -8.60 3.45
CA TYR A 375 -13.22 -8.13 3.25
C TYR A 375 -13.64 -8.14 1.77
N LYS A 376 -14.93 -8.30 1.51
CA LYS A 376 -15.53 -8.18 0.16
C LYS A 376 -15.68 -6.72 -0.26
N ALA A 377 -15.81 -5.83 0.71
CA ALA A 377 -15.93 -4.40 0.48
C ALA A 377 -15.21 -3.61 1.57
N TYR A 378 -14.81 -2.41 1.21
CA TYR A 378 -14.24 -1.43 2.13
C TYR A 378 -15.01 -0.11 2.01
N ARG A 379 -15.01 0.66 3.09
CA ARG A 379 -15.69 1.95 3.17
C ARG A 379 -14.76 3.04 3.65
N PHE A 380 -14.66 4.10 2.87
CA PHE A 380 -13.98 5.33 3.26
C PHE A 380 -14.99 6.31 3.80
N GLN A 381 -14.94 6.58 5.10
CA GLN A 381 -15.78 7.54 5.78
C GLN A 381 -15.03 8.83 6.01
N ILE A 382 -15.43 9.93 5.37
CA ILE A 382 -14.88 11.26 5.60
C ILE A 382 -15.69 11.93 6.69
N LEU A 383 -15.07 12.24 7.82
CA LEU A 383 -15.70 12.81 9.00
C LEU A 383 -15.66 14.34 9.01
N SER A 384 -14.65 14.95 8.40
CA SER A 384 -14.52 16.42 8.30
C SER A 384 -13.61 16.83 7.13
N GLY A 385 -13.71 18.08 6.71
CA GLY A 385 -12.66 18.75 5.94
C GLY A 385 -11.52 19.22 6.84
N ALA A 386 -10.33 19.44 6.30
CA ALA A 386 -9.15 19.84 7.07
C ALA A 386 -9.31 21.21 7.75
N ALA A 387 -9.90 22.19 7.05
CA ALA A 387 -10.21 23.49 7.61
C ALA A 387 -11.51 24.11 7.03
N THR A 388 -12.38 23.31 6.42
CA THR A 388 -13.64 23.76 5.82
C THR A 388 -14.80 22.87 6.24
N GLN A 389 -16.02 23.36 6.02
CA GLN A 389 -17.25 22.60 6.29
C GLN A 389 -17.61 21.57 5.20
N TYR A 390 -16.77 21.39 4.19
CA TYR A 390 -16.91 20.38 3.14
C TYR A 390 -15.54 19.71 2.90
N ALA A 391 -15.54 18.53 2.29
CA ALA A 391 -14.31 17.80 1.99
C ALA A 391 -14.26 17.39 0.52
N ARG A 392 -13.05 17.40 -0.06
CA ARG A 392 -12.75 17.02 -1.43
C ARG A 392 -11.50 16.15 -1.49
N ALA A 393 -11.55 15.10 -2.30
CA ALA A 393 -10.38 14.28 -2.60
C ALA A 393 -10.32 14.02 -4.11
N TYR A 394 -9.14 14.07 -4.70
CA TYR A 394 -8.93 13.66 -6.08
C TYR A 394 -8.97 12.14 -6.19
N GLU A 395 -8.21 11.46 -5.34
CA GLU A 395 -8.01 10.02 -5.43
C GLU A 395 -7.81 9.43 -4.04
N VAL A 396 -8.39 8.26 -3.78
CA VAL A 396 -8.14 7.46 -2.59
C VAL A 396 -7.87 6.03 -3.02
N GLN A 397 -6.62 5.58 -2.89
CA GLN A 397 -6.14 4.31 -3.38
C GLN A 397 -5.96 3.29 -2.26
N PRO A 398 -6.63 2.13 -2.32
CA PRO A 398 -6.37 1.02 -1.41
C PRO A 398 -4.98 0.43 -1.64
N LEU A 399 -4.28 0.13 -0.54
CA LEU A 399 -2.93 -0.42 -0.55
C LEU A 399 -2.88 -1.77 0.17
N VAL A 400 -2.04 -2.66 -0.37
CA VAL A 400 -1.61 -3.89 0.28
C VAL A 400 -0.12 -3.76 0.58
N CYS A 401 0.23 -3.65 1.86
CA CYS A 401 1.58 -3.29 2.30
C CYS A 401 2.23 -4.39 3.12
N SER A 402 3.46 -4.76 2.76
CA SER A 402 4.33 -5.62 3.56
C SER A 402 5.03 -4.80 4.65
N LEU A 403 4.27 -4.45 5.67
CA LEU A 403 4.79 -3.71 6.81
C LEU A 403 5.45 -4.67 7.79
N ALA A 404 6.68 -4.38 8.19
CA ALA A 404 7.27 -5.06 9.33
C ALA A 404 6.53 -4.60 10.59
N VAL A 405 6.09 -5.56 11.43
CA VAL A 405 5.53 -5.21 12.74
C VAL A 405 6.60 -4.41 13.48
N PRO A 406 6.29 -3.22 14.00
CA PRO A 406 7.27 -2.44 14.74
C PRO A 406 7.88 -3.27 15.87
N THR A 407 9.19 -3.25 16.01
CA THR A 407 9.88 -3.85 17.17
C THR A 407 10.00 -2.86 18.34
N GLY A 408 9.66 -1.60 18.11
CA GLY A 408 9.70 -0.51 19.05
C GLY A 408 9.08 0.77 18.47
N ILE A 409 9.07 1.83 19.25
CA ILE A 409 8.63 3.15 18.80
C ILE A 409 9.84 3.85 18.15
N GLU A 410 9.76 4.09 16.86
CA GLU A 410 10.76 4.88 16.14
C GLU A 410 10.28 6.32 15.99
N PHE A 411 11.16 7.26 16.23
CA PHE A 411 10.94 8.69 16.00
C PHE A 411 11.65 9.13 14.71
N GLU A 412 11.26 10.29 14.15
CA GLU A 412 11.88 10.84 12.94
C GLU A 412 13.39 11.09 13.12
N SER A 413 13.79 11.45 14.36
CA SER A 413 15.19 11.58 14.76
C SER A 413 15.43 10.93 16.12
N ALA A 414 16.66 10.44 16.34
CA ALA A 414 17.10 9.95 17.65
C ALA A 414 17.45 11.09 18.61
N SER A 415 17.63 12.32 18.13
CA SER A 415 17.96 13.49 18.92
C SER A 415 17.33 14.75 18.32
N TYR A 416 16.81 15.59 19.16
CA TYR A 416 16.18 16.86 18.85
C TYR A 416 16.83 17.99 19.63
N SER A 417 16.97 19.16 19.02
CA SER A 417 17.51 20.36 19.64
C SER A 417 16.65 21.56 19.27
N PHE A 418 16.15 22.29 20.27
CA PHE A 418 15.26 23.43 20.10
C PHE A 418 15.68 24.56 21.04
N TYR A 419 15.30 25.81 20.72
CA TYR A 419 15.53 26.97 21.56
C TYR A 419 14.37 27.22 22.52
N VAL A 420 14.70 27.70 23.74
CA VAL A 420 13.73 28.08 24.77
C VAL A 420 12.78 29.15 24.23
N GLU A 421 11.46 28.92 24.44
CA GLU A 421 10.36 29.86 24.11
C GLU A 421 10.28 30.33 22.64
N TYR A 422 11.08 29.76 21.74
CA TYR A 422 11.15 30.25 20.38
C TYR A 422 10.41 29.37 19.37
N GLU A 423 10.49 28.05 19.53
CA GLU A 423 9.96 27.10 18.56
C GLU A 423 8.81 26.28 19.13
N ASP A 424 7.80 26.03 18.30
CA ASP A 424 6.79 25.02 18.58
C ASP A 424 7.40 23.62 18.32
N ILE A 425 7.75 22.96 19.40
CA ILE A 425 8.29 21.60 19.37
C ILE A 425 7.20 20.63 18.96
N VAL A 426 7.45 19.80 17.96
CA VAL A 426 6.58 18.69 17.57
C VAL A 426 7.44 17.46 17.28
N ILE A 427 7.40 16.48 18.20
CA ILE A 427 8.09 15.19 18.04
C ILE A 427 7.04 14.12 17.81
N ARG A 428 7.14 13.40 16.70
CA ARG A 428 6.16 12.39 16.28
C ARG A 428 6.81 11.02 16.14
N PRO A 429 6.12 9.95 16.55
CA PRO A 429 6.50 8.62 16.14
C PRO A 429 6.28 8.45 14.61
N LYS A 430 7.14 7.67 13.96
CA LYS A 430 6.97 7.33 12.52
C LYS A 430 5.69 6.54 12.25
N VAL A 431 5.28 5.72 13.21
CA VAL A 431 4.04 4.95 13.19
C VAL A 431 2.99 5.68 14.04
N VAL A 432 1.81 5.89 13.49
CA VAL A 432 0.75 6.71 14.12
C VAL A 432 -0.34 5.92 14.86
N GLU A 433 -0.21 4.60 14.94
CA GLU A 433 -1.22 3.72 15.58
C GLU A 433 -0.97 3.40 17.04
N PHE A 434 0.05 3.97 17.61
CA PHE A 434 0.31 3.84 19.04
C PHE A 434 -0.78 4.57 19.86
N THR A 435 -1.24 3.92 20.92
CA THR A 435 -2.20 4.46 21.88
C THR A 435 -1.69 4.28 23.31
N ASN A 436 -2.37 4.89 24.28
CA ASN A 436 -2.00 4.79 25.71
C ASN A 436 -0.53 5.16 25.96
N CYS A 437 -0.12 6.28 25.36
CA CYS A 437 1.26 6.71 25.40
C CYS A 437 1.62 7.32 26.76
N SER A 438 2.78 6.98 27.26
CA SER A 438 3.41 7.57 28.44
C SER A 438 4.87 7.87 28.18
N VAL A 439 5.47 8.80 28.91
CA VAL A 439 6.87 9.21 28.77
C VAL A 439 7.57 9.24 30.11
N THR A 440 8.80 8.77 30.14
CA THR A 440 9.65 8.74 31.33
C THR A 440 11.09 9.16 30.94
N PRO A 441 11.73 10.09 31.69
CA PRO A 441 11.17 10.93 32.79
C PRO A 441 10.10 11.91 32.27
N SER A 442 9.51 12.69 33.18
CA SER A 442 8.58 13.76 32.79
C SER A 442 9.23 14.74 31.85
N LEU A 443 8.48 15.17 30.83
CA LEU A 443 8.94 16.16 29.86
C LEU A 443 9.29 17.50 30.52
N PRO A 444 10.16 18.30 29.90
CA PRO A 444 10.41 19.67 30.33
C PRO A 444 9.14 20.51 30.43
N ALA A 445 9.17 21.54 31.29
CA ALA A 445 8.06 22.49 31.41
C ALA A 445 7.72 23.09 30.04
N GLY A 446 6.42 23.26 29.76
CA GLY A 446 5.89 23.73 28.48
C GLY A 446 5.66 22.67 27.44
N LEU A 447 6.17 21.44 27.63
CA LEU A 447 5.96 20.30 26.70
C LEU A 447 4.94 19.31 27.27
N SER A 448 4.13 18.75 26.40
CA SER A 448 3.13 17.73 26.74
C SER A 448 3.11 16.58 25.74
N LEU A 449 2.85 15.37 26.25
CA LEU A 449 2.60 14.18 25.43
C LEU A 449 1.09 14.01 25.27
N ASN A 450 0.64 13.86 24.03
CA ASN A 450 -0.73 13.43 23.76
C ASN A 450 -0.82 11.89 23.97
N PRO A 451 -1.63 11.41 24.93
CA PRO A 451 -1.69 10.00 25.28
C PRO A 451 -2.37 9.12 24.20
N VAL A 452 -3.05 9.72 23.23
CA VAL A 452 -3.74 9.00 22.15
C VAL A 452 -2.88 8.93 20.88
N THR A 453 -2.14 9.99 20.56
CA THR A 453 -1.37 10.08 19.31
C THR A 453 0.14 9.89 19.50
N CYS A 454 0.61 9.81 20.75
CA CYS A 454 2.03 9.81 21.13
C CYS A 454 2.84 11.02 20.61
N ILE A 455 2.17 12.07 20.19
CA ILE A 455 2.83 13.30 19.75
C ILE A 455 3.21 14.11 20.98
N ILE A 456 4.48 14.51 21.05
CA ILE A 456 4.97 15.47 22.05
C ILE A 456 4.96 16.84 21.37
N SER A 457 4.34 17.82 22.05
CA SER A 457 4.23 19.17 21.51
C SER A 457 4.24 20.23 22.61
N GLY A 458 4.53 21.47 22.23
CA GLY A 458 4.58 22.64 23.09
C GLY A 458 5.82 23.47 22.87
N GLN A 459 6.07 24.44 23.74
CA GLN A 459 7.28 25.27 23.76
C GLN A 459 8.07 25.01 25.05
N GLY A 460 9.36 24.76 24.94
CA GLY A 460 10.22 24.57 26.11
C GLY A 460 10.41 25.88 26.89
N GLU A 461 10.00 25.92 28.16
CA GLU A 461 10.04 27.13 28.99
C GLU A 461 11.41 27.36 29.66
N ALA A 462 12.28 26.35 29.67
CA ALA A 462 13.62 26.45 30.26
C ALA A 462 14.58 25.48 29.59
N ALA A 463 15.87 25.83 29.63
CA ALA A 463 16.93 24.96 29.13
C ALA A 463 16.93 23.62 29.88
N SER A 464 16.99 22.54 29.09
CA SER A 464 16.98 21.17 29.62
C SER A 464 17.62 20.23 28.63
N SER A 465 18.16 19.14 29.14
CA SER A 465 18.75 18.07 28.29
C SER A 465 18.48 16.73 28.94
N GLY A 466 17.96 15.79 28.18
CA GLY A 466 17.65 14.45 28.67
C GLY A 466 17.31 13.47 27.59
N THR A 467 17.36 12.19 27.96
CA THR A 467 16.82 11.10 27.15
C THR A 467 15.48 10.68 27.72
N TYR A 468 14.50 10.56 26.84
CA TYR A 468 13.11 10.25 27.18
C TYR A 468 12.73 8.92 26.57
N GLU A 469 12.15 8.04 27.36
CA GLU A 469 11.58 6.79 26.94
C GLU A 469 10.06 6.95 26.81
N VAL A 470 9.53 6.64 25.64
CA VAL A 470 8.09 6.60 25.40
C VAL A 470 7.66 5.13 25.37
N THR A 471 6.61 4.84 26.13
CA THR A 471 5.91 3.56 26.11
C THR A 471 4.54 3.79 25.50
N ALA A 472 4.13 2.93 24.59
CA ALA A 472 2.82 2.97 23.94
C ALA A 472 2.31 1.56 23.66
N VAL A 473 1.05 1.44 23.30
CA VAL A 473 0.40 0.14 23.08
C VAL A 473 -0.17 0.06 21.67
N ILE A 474 0.05 -1.08 21.00
CA ILE A 474 -0.73 -1.52 19.84
C ILE A 474 -1.31 -2.88 20.20
N HIS A 475 -2.63 -3.05 20.18
CA HIS A 475 -3.32 -4.32 20.46
C HIS A 475 -2.81 -5.03 21.72
N ASP A 476 -2.87 -4.36 22.86
CA ASP A 476 -2.44 -4.89 24.16
C ASP A 476 -0.95 -5.26 24.25
N THR A 477 -0.16 -5.02 23.21
CA THR A 477 1.28 -5.20 23.21
C THR A 477 1.97 -3.87 23.46
N ALA A 478 2.82 -3.81 24.48
CA ALA A 478 3.59 -2.63 24.81
C ALA A 478 4.83 -2.51 23.92
N TYR A 479 5.08 -1.31 23.41
CA TYR A 479 6.24 -0.93 22.62
C TYR A 479 6.98 0.20 23.32
N HIS A 480 8.29 0.23 23.14
CA HIS A 480 9.16 1.21 23.75
C HIS A 480 10.01 1.89 22.68
N GLY A 481 10.28 3.16 22.85
CA GLY A 481 11.21 3.91 22.04
C GLY A 481 11.83 5.06 22.80
N SER A 482 13.00 5.50 22.41
CA SER A 482 13.68 6.59 23.10
C SER A 482 14.20 7.64 22.11
N PHE A 483 14.28 8.87 22.59
CA PHE A 483 14.91 9.99 21.90
C PHE A 483 15.61 10.89 22.91
N SER A 484 16.60 11.63 22.44
CA SER A 484 17.24 12.69 23.22
C SER A 484 16.65 14.05 22.86
N LEU A 485 16.37 14.87 23.86
CA LEU A 485 15.85 16.22 23.68
C LEU A 485 16.76 17.22 24.39
N HIS A 486 17.14 18.24 23.64
CA HIS A 486 17.92 19.38 24.13
C HIS A 486 17.11 20.65 23.89
N VAL A 487 16.67 21.30 24.97
CA VAL A 487 16.12 22.64 24.92
C VAL A 487 17.22 23.57 25.44
N VAL A 488 17.70 24.44 24.56
CA VAL A 488 18.90 25.26 24.81
C VAL A 488 18.55 26.75 24.87
N GLU A 489 19.23 27.50 25.71
CA GLU A 489 19.17 28.96 25.66
C GLU A 489 20.01 29.47 24.48
N CYS A 490 19.53 30.49 23.80
CA CYS A 490 20.31 31.19 22.80
C CYS A 490 21.28 32.14 23.53
N GLU A 491 22.58 31.84 23.48
CA GLU A 491 23.61 32.72 24.11
C GLU A 491 23.87 34.00 23.29
N GLY A 492 23.22 34.15 22.15
CA GLY A 492 23.33 35.31 21.25
C GLY A 492 21.97 35.93 20.92
N THR A 493 21.92 36.65 19.82
CA THR A 493 20.66 37.17 19.28
C THR A 493 20.08 36.17 18.30
N LEU A 494 18.91 35.63 18.61
CA LEU A 494 18.20 34.75 17.68
C LEU A 494 17.63 35.57 16.51
N VAL A 495 17.93 35.15 15.30
CA VAL A 495 17.48 35.82 14.07
C VAL A 495 16.67 34.83 13.24
N SER A 496 15.38 35.10 13.08
CA SER A 496 14.53 34.37 12.14
C SER A 496 14.52 35.10 10.80
N VAL A 497 14.82 34.39 9.74
CA VAL A 497 14.79 34.93 8.38
C VAL A 497 13.69 34.23 7.59
N VAL A 498 12.58 34.94 7.36
CA VAL A 498 11.51 34.48 6.49
C VAL A 498 11.71 35.04 5.10
N ARG A 499 11.80 34.18 4.11
CA ARG A 499 11.95 34.57 2.72
C ARG A 499 10.75 34.13 1.90
N SER A 500 10.09 35.07 1.27
CA SER A 500 9.08 34.80 0.22
C SER A 500 9.71 34.94 -1.15
N TYR A 501 9.49 33.97 -2.03
CA TYR A 501 10.03 33.98 -3.40
C TYR A 501 8.97 33.54 -4.42
N ARG A 502 9.24 33.89 -5.69
CA ARG A 502 8.46 33.47 -6.85
C ARG A 502 9.27 32.46 -7.70
N SER A 503 8.82 32.19 -8.89
CA SER A 503 9.33 31.13 -9.80
C SER A 503 10.85 31.04 -10.01
N ASP A 504 11.61 32.08 -9.72
CA ASP A 504 13.07 32.14 -9.97
C ASP A 504 13.92 32.02 -8.70
N ALA A 505 13.39 31.43 -7.64
CA ALA A 505 14.05 31.27 -6.32
C ALA A 505 15.47 30.70 -6.36
N TYR A 506 15.78 29.82 -7.32
CA TYR A 506 17.09 29.20 -7.50
C TYR A 506 18.21 30.17 -7.92
N LYS A 507 17.86 31.39 -8.36
CA LYS A 507 18.80 32.44 -8.75
C LYS A 507 19.14 33.39 -7.61
N GLU A 508 18.44 33.27 -6.49
CA GLU A 508 18.52 34.22 -5.39
C GLU A 508 19.30 33.61 -4.22
N SER A 509 20.06 34.45 -3.56
CA SER A 509 20.79 34.10 -2.36
C SER A 509 20.79 35.29 -1.39
N PHE A 510 21.00 35.03 -0.12
CA PHE A 510 21.19 36.06 0.90
C PHE A 510 22.34 35.66 1.81
N ALA A 511 22.91 36.69 2.47
CA ALA A 511 23.87 36.50 3.52
C ALA A 511 23.50 37.36 4.71
N ILE A 512 23.67 36.85 5.92
CA ILE A 512 23.56 37.61 7.15
C ILE A 512 24.96 38.05 7.55
N GLN A 513 25.14 39.34 7.78
CA GLN A 513 26.43 39.94 8.17
C GLN A 513 26.24 40.80 9.44
N ASP A 514 27.18 40.71 10.35
CA ASP A 514 27.30 41.68 11.43
C ASP A 514 27.94 42.99 10.90
N ALA A 515 27.62 44.08 11.55
CA ALA A 515 28.18 45.40 11.19
C ALA A 515 29.71 45.49 11.38
N VAL A 516 30.31 44.57 12.09
CA VAL A 516 31.75 44.56 12.44
C VAL A 516 32.53 43.40 11.79
N ASN A 517 31.88 42.30 11.41
CA ASN A 517 32.52 41.10 10.87
C ASN A 517 31.82 40.54 9.63
N VAL A 518 32.56 39.78 8.86
CA VAL A 518 32.14 39.22 7.58
C VAL A 518 31.47 37.86 7.76
N GLY A 519 30.19 37.75 7.36
CA GLY A 519 29.51 36.54 6.97
C GLY A 519 29.40 35.38 7.98
N PHE A 520 28.28 35.35 8.69
CA PHE A 520 27.96 34.27 9.65
C PHE A 520 27.21 33.08 9.06
N ALA A 521 26.68 33.18 7.85
CA ALA A 521 25.85 32.13 7.27
C ALA A 521 26.24 31.81 5.82
N ASP A 522 26.28 30.54 5.52
CA ASP A 522 26.44 30.02 4.17
C ASP A 522 25.11 30.14 3.40
N THR A 523 25.19 30.58 2.15
CA THR A 523 24.02 30.67 1.28
C THR A 523 23.71 29.31 0.68
N ARG A 524 22.62 28.69 1.11
CA ARG A 524 22.09 27.49 0.44
C ARG A 524 21.16 27.88 -0.70
N ARG A 525 21.25 27.16 -1.82
CA ARG A 525 20.25 27.25 -2.88
C ARG A 525 18.96 26.62 -2.36
N LEU A 526 17.94 27.42 -2.21
CA LEU A 526 16.61 26.97 -1.80
C LEU A 526 15.82 26.51 -3.02
N GLY A 527 15.13 25.37 -2.92
CA GLY A 527 14.19 24.90 -3.92
C GLY A 527 12.90 25.72 -3.95
N ALA A 528 11.97 25.40 -4.83
CA ALA A 528 10.74 26.17 -5.08
C ALA A 528 9.64 26.05 -3.99
N LEU A 529 9.99 26.02 -2.69
CA LEU A 529 9.05 25.95 -1.57
C LEU A 529 9.47 26.96 -0.50
N GLU A 530 8.52 27.46 0.27
CA GLU A 530 8.80 28.29 1.45
C GLU A 530 9.60 27.45 2.46
N GLU A 531 10.80 27.88 2.78
CA GLU A 531 11.64 27.24 3.78
C GLU A 531 12.03 28.28 4.82
N LEU A 532 11.81 27.95 6.08
CA LEU A 532 12.34 28.70 7.21
C LEU A 532 13.81 28.32 7.36
N VAL A 533 14.70 29.26 7.10
CA VAL A 533 16.14 29.03 7.34
C VAL A 533 16.47 29.57 8.72
N GLU A 534 16.61 28.68 9.67
CA GLU A 534 17.17 28.99 10.96
C GLU A 534 18.70 29.08 10.86
N VAL A 535 19.23 30.20 11.29
CA VAL A 535 20.69 30.40 11.42
C VAL A 535 21.01 30.20 12.90
N SER A 536 21.30 28.95 13.27
CA SER A 536 21.91 28.65 14.56
C SER A 536 23.40 28.95 14.56
N ASP A 537 23.93 29.48 15.67
CA ASP A 537 25.32 29.82 15.92
C ASP A 537 25.85 31.12 15.28
N ILE A 538 25.25 32.24 15.65
CA ILE A 538 25.99 33.50 15.68
C ILE A 538 26.78 33.53 17.00
N ALA A 539 27.93 32.85 17.03
CA ALA A 539 28.84 33.00 18.15
C ALA A 539 29.29 34.46 18.20
N THR A 540 28.93 35.16 19.27
CA THR A 540 29.55 36.46 19.60
C THR A 540 31.00 36.20 20.01
N PRO A 541 31.96 37.01 19.58
CA PRO A 541 33.36 36.87 19.96
C PRO A 541 33.61 37.04 21.47
#